data_3d795ec1da8d166ffd0605f80f702181
#
_entry.id   3d795ec1da8d166ffd0605f80f702181
#
_cell.length_a   1.000
_cell.length_b   1.000
_cell.length_c   1.000
_cell.angle_alpha   90.00
_cell.angle_beta   90.00
_cell.angle_gamma   90.00
#
_symmetry.space_group_name_H-M   'P 1'
#
loop_
_entity.id
_entity.type
_entity.pdbx_description
1 polymer ?
#
loop_
_entity_poly.entity_id
_entity_poly.type
_entity_poly.pdbx_seq_one_letter_code
_entity_poly.pdbx_strand_id
1 'polypeptide(L)'
;MRNVLAVTILSIPALVGAQQPAVIKLQPHNARLETAFTAITSIRELSDGRILVTDPRDLQLVVADFRTGDVRQISRRGGGPGEYGFAAPVHAIAGDSSLMADFLQRRVLLLDQDKIVATVAADNAVIRATQGFITFADRVGNVVSQKSSDPPEGQSTTSMKDSTAVIRVARRTGRMDTLAMVLVRPTVRTITRNAKGDISFSSARPLRLRVGEQFMLHPDGWLAVIRINPFRVDWRSPDGRWTLGAPLPVPVIRMSEKEKQASLARTARSMAANPSSTPIPPQLRTPDDDWPDVMPPYLQGETLFSPEGHVMIRRQPSADHPGVAYFVVDRRGRLAGMIEMKDNERIFAPGARSIYVVETDADDLRYIRRHPWPHSALPPG
;
A
#
# COMPACT_ATOMS: atom_id res chain seq x y z
N MET A 1 3.20 7.37 -73.30
CA MET A 1 2.56 6.45 -72.38
C MET A 1 3.53 6.10 -71.26
N ARG A 2 3.38 6.68 -70.10
CA ARG A 2 4.24 6.40 -68.91
C ARG A 2 3.42 5.50 -67.96
N ASN A 3 3.86 4.25 -67.83
CA ASN A 3 3.27 3.32 -66.85
C ASN A 3 3.76 3.68 -65.46
N VAL A 4 2.82 4.06 -64.57
CA VAL A 4 3.08 4.24 -63.13
C VAL A 4 2.77 2.91 -62.44
N LEU A 5 3.81 2.26 -61.94
CA LEU A 5 3.68 1.08 -61.12
C LEU A 5 3.31 1.52 -59.69
N ALA A 6 2.10 1.22 -59.26
CA ALA A 6 1.67 1.44 -57.85
C ALA A 6 2.20 0.26 -57.03
N VAL A 7 3.13 0.54 -56.11
CA VAL A 7 3.57 -0.43 -55.08
C VAL A 7 2.65 -0.31 -53.87
N THR A 8 1.82 -1.31 -53.68
CA THR A 8 0.99 -1.43 -52.48
C THR A 8 1.82 -2.05 -51.36
N ILE A 9 2.20 -1.26 -50.38
CA ILE A 9 2.86 -1.73 -49.14
C ILE A 9 1.79 -2.33 -48.24
N LEU A 10 1.72 -3.66 -48.14
CA LEU A 10 0.94 -4.37 -47.14
C LEU A 10 1.67 -4.24 -45.79
N SER A 11 1.19 -3.39 -44.91
CA SER A 11 1.60 -3.36 -43.52
C SER A 11 0.98 -4.56 -42.78
N ILE A 12 1.77 -5.59 -42.53
CA ILE A 12 1.40 -6.71 -41.64
C ILE A 12 1.46 -6.15 -40.21
N PRO A 13 0.34 -6.14 -39.44
CA PRO A 13 0.41 -5.81 -38.03
C PRO A 13 1.24 -6.90 -37.34
N ALA A 14 2.40 -6.54 -36.79
CA ALA A 14 3.15 -7.43 -35.91
C ALA A 14 2.24 -7.78 -34.71
N LEU A 15 1.82 -9.01 -34.63
CA LEU A 15 1.27 -9.61 -33.41
C LEU A 15 2.37 -9.53 -32.34
N VAL A 16 2.36 -8.48 -31.53
CA VAL A 16 3.15 -8.42 -30.30
C VAL A 16 2.54 -9.48 -29.39
N GLY A 17 3.06 -10.69 -29.46
CA GLY A 17 2.77 -11.74 -28.50
C GLY A 17 3.04 -11.17 -27.11
N ALA A 18 2.09 -11.28 -26.19
CA ALA A 18 2.25 -10.90 -24.81
C ALA A 18 3.43 -11.69 -24.23
N GLN A 19 4.61 -11.11 -24.27
CA GLN A 19 5.82 -11.70 -23.71
C GLN A 19 5.61 -11.77 -22.19
N GLN A 20 5.70 -12.97 -21.62
CA GLN A 20 5.61 -13.11 -20.18
C GLN A 20 6.68 -12.23 -19.51
N PRO A 21 6.33 -11.45 -18.47
CA PRO A 21 7.29 -10.58 -17.80
C PRO A 21 8.45 -11.42 -17.25
N ALA A 22 9.66 -10.89 -17.35
CA ALA A 22 10.85 -11.53 -16.80
C ALA A 22 10.66 -11.77 -15.28
N VAL A 23 10.95 -12.99 -14.83
CA VAL A 23 10.89 -13.33 -13.41
C VAL A 23 12.16 -12.85 -12.71
N ILE A 24 12.00 -11.96 -11.75
CA ILE A 24 13.07 -11.43 -10.89
C ILE A 24 13.12 -12.31 -9.65
N LYS A 25 14.23 -13.01 -9.46
CA LYS A 25 14.43 -13.85 -8.28
C LYS A 25 15.12 -13.03 -7.18
N LEU A 26 14.48 -12.96 -6.01
CA LEU A 26 15.16 -12.47 -4.82
C LEU A 26 16.30 -13.41 -4.44
N GLN A 27 17.44 -12.83 -4.03
CA GLN A 27 18.52 -13.63 -3.45
C GLN A 27 18.05 -14.24 -2.12
N PRO A 28 18.65 -15.37 -1.67
CA PRO A 28 18.36 -15.91 -0.34
C PRO A 28 18.54 -14.84 0.74
N HIS A 29 17.74 -14.90 1.79
CA HIS A 29 17.89 -13.99 2.92
C HIS A 29 19.28 -14.12 3.54
N ASN A 30 19.89 -13.01 3.91
CA ASN A 30 21.18 -12.94 4.58
C ASN A 30 21.06 -12.70 6.09
N ALA A 31 19.87 -12.44 6.57
CA ALA A 31 19.57 -12.29 7.99
C ALA A 31 18.08 -12.58 8.28
N ARG A 32 17.79 -13.06 9.48
CA ARG A 32 16.46 -13.31 10.01
C ARG A 32 16.41 -12.88 11.48
N LEU A 33 15.30 -12.27 11.90
CA LEU A 33 15.01 -12.09 13.32
C LEU A 33 14.27 -13.32 13.83
N GLU A 34 14.74 -13.87 14.96
CA GLU A 34 14.09 -15.01 15.60
C GLU A 34 12.90 -14.59 16.47
N THR A 35 12.79 -13.30 16.78
CA THR A 35 11.64 -12.73 17.48
C THR A 35 10.43 -12.74 16.55
N ALA A 36 9.36 -13.38 17.02
CA ALA A 36 8.06 -13.37 16.35
C ALA A 36 7.27 -12.11 16.66
N PHE A 37 6.47 -11.67 15.68
CA PHE A 37 5.52 -10.57 15.82
C PHE A 37 4.10 -11.10 15.55
N THR A 38 3.11 -10.50 16.21
CA THR A 38 1.70 -10.85 16.00
C THR A 38 1.12 -10.13 14.78
N ALA A 39 1.47 -8.84 14.60
CA ALA A 39 1.08 -8.06 13.44
C ALA A 39 2.16 -7.02 13.13
N ILE A 40 2.57 -6.93 11.86
CA ILE A 40 3.52 -5.92 11.44
C ILE A 40 2.79 -4.92 10.54
N THR A 41 2.91 -3.62 10.82
CA THR A 41 2.30 -2.56 10.00
C THR A 41 3.33 -1.64 9.35
N SER A 42 4.54 -1.55 9.89
CA SER A 42 5.65 -0.91 9.21
C SER A 42 7.00 -1.51 9.60
N ILE A 43 7.93 -1.47 8.67
CA ILE A 43 9.35 -1.74 8.88
C ILE A 43 10.10 -0.56 8.25
N ARG A 44 11.03 0.03 9.00
CA ARG A 44 11.90 1.08 8.51
C ARG A 44 13.35 0.78 8.85
N GLU A 45 14.23 0.70 7.85
CA GLU A 45 15.68 0.60 8.05
C GLU A 45 16.28 1.95 8.47
N LEU A 46 17.14 1.93 9.47
CA LEU A 46 17.99 3.04 9.92
C LEU A 46 19.34 2.99 9.22
N SER A 47 20.08 4.09 9.24
CA SER A 47 21.39 4.20 8.55
C SER A 47 22.44 3.22 9.08
N ASP A 48 22.31 2.77 10.33
CA ASP A 48 23.18 1.78 10.97
C ASP A 48 22.77 0.31 10.71
N GLY A 49 21.70 0.08 9.92
CA GLY A 49 21.19 -1.22 9.55
C GLY A 49 20.21 -1.85 10.54
N ARG A 50 19.95 -1.18 11.67
CA ARG A 50 18.82 -1.55 12.54
C ARG A 50 17.51 -1.21 11.86
N ILE A 51 16.42 -1.81 12.33
CA ILE A 51 15.08 -1.51 11.83
C ILE A 51 14.14 -1.07 12.95
N LEU A 52 13.26 -0.13 12.63
CA LEU A 52 12.08 0.16 13.44
C LEU A 52 10.94 -0.73 12.96
N VAL A 53 10.22 -1.36 13.88
CA VAL A 53 9.08 -2.20 13.59
C VAL A 53 7.89 -1.76 14.45
N THR A 54 6.71 -1.68 13.84
CA THR A 54 5.46 -1.45 14.59
C THR A 54 4.57 -2.68 14.53
N ASP A 55 4.14 -3.13 15.72
CA ASP A 55 3.15 -4.17 15.91
C ASP A 55 1.93 -3.58 16.66
N PRO A 56 0.84 -3.26 15.95
CA PRO A 56 -0.32 -2.63 16.57
C PRO A 56 -1.15 -3.60 17.42
N ARG A 57 -1.04 -4.92 17.21
CA ARG A 57 -1.80 -5.90 18.00
C ARG A 57 -1.20 -6.01 19.40
N ASP A 58 0.11 -6.06 19.49
CA ASP A 58 0.82 -6.07 20.77
C ASP A 58 1.14 -4.66 21.26
N LEU A 59 0.69 -3.63 20.53
CA LEU A 59 0.90 -2.21 20.83
C LEU A 59 2.39 -1.88 21.02
N GLN A 60 3.25 -2.42 20.16
CA GLN A 60 4.70 -2.30 20.25
C GLN A 60 5.28 -1.43 19.14
N LEU A 61 6.17 -0.54 19.52
CA LEU A 61 7.14 0.13 18.67
C LEU A 61 8.52 -0.29 19.14
N VAL A 62 9.23 -1.04 18.31
CA VAL A 62 10.53 -1.61 18.68
C VAL A 62 11.63 -1.22 17.70
N VAL A 63 12.87 -1.27 18.18
CA VAL A 63 14.08 -1.30 17.35
C VAL A 63 14.66 -2.69 17.40
N ALA A 64 15.05 -3.24 16.24
CA ALA A 64 15.64 -4.56 16.10
C ALA A 64 16.98 -4.49 15.37
N ASP A 65 17.95 -5.29 15.83
CA ASP A 65 19.29 -5.41 15.24
C ASP A 65 19.51 -6.85 14.74
N PHE A 66 19.67 -7.01 13.45
CA PHE A 66 19.93 -8.32 12.83
C PHE A 66 21.32 -8.90 13.18
N ARG A 67 22.27 -8.11 13.66
CA ARG A 67 23.63 -8.58 14.00
C ARG A 67 23.65 -9.25 15.35
N THR A 68 22.88 -8.74 16.30
CA THR A 68 22.80 -9.27 17.67
C THR A 68 21.58 -10.13 17.91
N GLY A 69 20.53 -9.96 17.10
CA GLY A 69 19.21 -10.55 17.29
C GLY A 69 18.35 -9.79 18.32
N ASP A 70 18.88 -8.68 18.87
CA ASP A 70 18.17 -7.92 19.90
C ASP A 70 16.94 -7.22 19.34
N VAL A 71 15.85 -7.29 20.09
CA VAL A 71 14.63 -6.53 19.85
C VAL A 71 14.27 -5.77 21.13
N ARG A 72 14.23 -4.46 21.05
CA ARG A 72 14.01 -3.60 22.22
C ARG A 72 12.88 -2.63 21.96
N GLN A 73 11.96 -2.52 22.89
CA GLN A 73 10.89 -1.56 22.85
C GLN A 73 11.44 -0.12 22.98
N ILE A 74 10.98 0.78 22.10
CA ILE A 74 11.44 2.18 22.05
C ILE A 74 10.77 2.99 23.16
N SER A 75 9.47 2.75 23.39
CA SER A 75 8.69 3.44 24.40
C SER A 75 7.50 2.58 24.82
N ARG A 76 6.77 3.00 25.82
CA ARG A 76 5.57 2.34 26.32
C ARG A 76 4.30 3.00 25.80
N ARG A 77 3.17 2.28 25.87
CA ARG A 77 1.86 2.82 25.65
C ARG A 77 1.48 3.83 26.76
N GLY A 78 0.97 5.00 26.33
CA GLY A 78 0.51 6.03 27.24
C GLY A 78 0.22 7.35 26.57
N GLY A 79 -0.13 8.37 27.35
CA GLY A 79 -0.43 9.72 26.88
C GLY A 79 0.64 10.75 27.23
N GLY A 80 1.68 10.37 27.97
CA GLY A 80 2.75 11.23 28.42
C GLY A 80 3.76 11.61 27.34
N PRO A 81 4.73 12.49 27.69
CA PRO A 81 5.85 12.80 26.82
C PRO A 81 6.66 11.55 26.50
N GLY A 82 6.95 11.33 25.21
CA GLY A 82 7.71 10.17 24.75
C GLY A 82 6.95 8.84 24.76
N GLU A 83 5.67 8.82 25.12
CA GLU A 83 4.78 7.67 25.05
C GLU A 83 3.92 7.72 23.77
N TYR A 84 3.25 6.61 23.42
CA TYR A 84 2.30 6.57 22.30
C TYR A 84 1.01 5.85 22.68
N GLY A 85 -0.12 6.29 22.14
CA GLY A 85 -1.43 5.65 22.37
C GLY A 85 -1.67 4.44 21.47
N PHE A 86 -1.07 4.46 20.27
CA PHE A 86 -1.20 3.41 19.27
C PHE A 86 0.09 3.26 18.46
N ALA A 87 0.52 2.02 18.20
CA ALA A 87 1.70 1.72 17.38
C ALA A 87 1.34 1.82 15.88
N ALA A 88 1.21 3.05 15.40
CA ALA A 88 0.92 3.34 13.99
C ALA A 88 2.16 3.14 13.09
N PRO A 89 1.99 3.07 11.76
CA PRO A 89 3.11 3.02 10.85
C PRO A 89 4.09 4.19 11.02
N VAL A 90 5.38 3.88 10.94
CA VAL A 90 6.47 4.84 10.98
C VAL A 90 6.83 5.26 9.55
N HIS A 91 6.84 6.56 9.29
CA HIS A 91 7.17 7.14 7.99
C HIS A 91 8.54 7.78 8.03
N ALA A 92 9.44 7.34 7.14
CA ALA A 92 10.77 7.92 7.00
C ALA A 92 10.72 9.37 6.55
N ILE A 93 11.53 10.23 7.19
CA ILE A 93 11.85 11.59 6.73
C ILE A 93 13.36 11.71 6.53
N ALA A 94 13.96 12.91 6.63
CA ALA A 94 15.40 13.08 6.41
C ALA A 94 16.25 12.31 7.43
N GLY A 95 17.31 11.67 6.96
CA GLY A 95 18.22 10.90 7.79
C GLY A 95 17.49 9.74 8.50
N ASP A 96 17.78 9.57 9.77
CA ASP A 96 17.13 8.57 10.63
C ASP A 96 15.89 9.09 11.35
N SER A 97 15.44 10.32 11.03
CA SER A 97 14.22 10.85 11.60
C SER A 97 12.97 10.25 10.98
N SER A 98 11.92 10.08 11.77
CA SER A 98 10.65 9.50 11.37
C SER A 98 9.45 10.28 11.91
N LEU A 99 8.31 10.11 11.25
CA LEU A 99 7.00 10.52 11.73
C LEU A 99 6.16 9.30 12.07
N MET A 100 5.41 9.37 13.17
CA MET A 100 4.37 8.41 13.53
C MET A 100 3.10 9.15 13.94
N ALA A 101 1.97 8.82 13.33
CA ALA A 101 0.69 9.41 13.69
C ALA A 101 0.09 8.66 14.88
N ASP A 102 0.02 9.30 16.04
CA ASP A 102 -0.69 8.80 17.20
C ASP A 102 -2.14 9.31 17.17
N PHE A 103 -2.97 8.64 16.36
CA PHE A 103 -4.34 9.10 16.10
C PHE A 103 -5.25 9.02 17.33
N LEU A 104 -5.00 8.10 18.27
CA LEU A 104 -5.76 8.01 19.52
C LEU A 104 -5.56 9.25 20.41
N GLN A 105 -4.35 9.78 20.41
CA GLN A 105 -3.99 11.01 21.14
C GLN A 105 -4.06 12.26 20.26
N ARG A 106 -4.48 12.13 18.98
CA ARG A 106 -4.58 13.22 18.00
C ARG A 106 -3.30 14.04 17.90
N ARG A 107 -2.16 13.39 17.80
CA ARG A 107 -0.84 14.01 17.72
C ARG A 107 0.07 13.29 16.74
N VAL A 108 1.17 13.94 16.34
CA VAL A 108 2.24 13.32 15.55
C VAL A 108 3.48 13.26 16.40
N LEU A 109 4.11 12.11 16.46
CA LEU A 109 5.37 11.89 17.13
C LEU A 109 6.51 12.00 16.13
N LEU A 110 7.58 12.69 16.52
CA LEU A 110 8.85 12.75 15.83
C LEU A 110 9.82 11.79 16.51
N LEU A 111 10.37 10.88 15.73
CA LEU A 111 11.45 10.00 16.18
C LEU A 111 12.76 10.46 15.54
N ASP A 112 13.84 10.32 16.28
CA ASP A 112 15.20 10.37 15.77
C ASP A 112 15.89 9.06 16.16
N GLN A 113 16.30 8.29 15.15
CA GLN A 113 16.69 6.90 15.34
C GLN A 113 15.62 6.12 16.12
N ASP A 114 15.98 5.60 17.28
CA ASP A 114 15.14 4.78 18.16
C ASP A 114 14.61 5.55 19.39
N LYS A 115 14.45 6.88 19.27
CA LYS A 115 13.92 7.74 20.36
C LYS A 115 12.81 8.65 19.86
N ILE A 116 11.76 8.80 20.65
CA ILE A 116 10.74 9.84 20.45
C ILE A 116 11.33 11.15 21.00
N VAL A 117 11.60 12.10 20.10
CA VAL A 117 12.28 13.36 20.43
C VAL A 117 11.34 14.56 20.52
N ALA A 118 10.17 14.48 19.88
CA ALA A 118 9.18 15.56 19.94
C ALA A 118 7.76 15.06 19.69
N THR A 119 6.81 15.85 20.14
CA THR A 119 5.38 15.66 19.94
C THR A 119 4.78 16.91 19.31
N VAL A 120 4.07 16.74 18.21
CA VAL A 120 3.33 17.80 17.53
C VAL A 120 1.87 17.73 17.95
N ALA A 121 1.35 18.80 18.51
CA ALA A 121 0.04 18.85 19.14
C ALA A 121 -1.15 18.68 18.14
N ALA A 122 -2.32 18.39 18.69
CA ALA A 122 -3.56 18.07 17.97
C ALA A 122 -4.14 19.20 17.11
N ASP A 123 -3.80 20.46 17.41
CA ASP A 123 -4.24 21.64 16.65
C ASP A 123 -3.39 21.90 15.41
N ASN A 124 -2.37 21.08 15.18
CA ASN A 124 -1.52 21.20 14.00
C ASN A 124 -2.32 21.02 12.71
N ALA A 125 -1.97 21.81 11.69
CA ALA A 125 -2.60 21.80 10.38
C ALA A 125 -2.57 20.42 9.71
N VAL A 126 -1.52 19.62 9.93
CA VAL A 126 -1.40 18.24 9.41
C VAL A 126 -2.53 17.38 9.98
N ILE A 127 -2.72 17.38 11.29
CA ILE A 127 -3.72 16.55 11.96
C ILE A 127 -5.13 16.96 11.52
N ARG A 128 -5.40 18.28 11.41
CA ARG A 128 -6.70 18.76 10.91
C ARG A 128 -6.96 18.33 9.47
N ALA A 129 -5.97 18.44 8.59
CA ALA A 129 -6.12 18.11 7.18
C ALA A 129 -6.23 16.62 6.89
N THR A 130 -5.58 15.77 7.70
CA THR A 130 -5.51 14.32 7.50
C THR A 130 -6.38 13.54 8.49
N GLN A 131 -7.02 14.23 9.44
CA GLN A 131 -7.74 13.62 10.58
C GLN A 131 -6.84 12.64 11.39
N GLY A 132 -5.53 12.90 11.39
CA GLY A 132 -4.54 12.04 12.04
C GLY A 132 -4.08 10.84 11.21
N PHE A 133 -4.57 10.65 9.99
CA PHE A 133 -4.13 9.56 9.11
C PHE A 133 -3.04 10.05 8.16
N ILE A 134 -1.81 9.60 8.37
CA ILE A 134 -0.68 9.83 7.49
C ILE A 134 -0.51 8.60 6.61
N THR A 135 -0.58 8.77 5.28
CA THR A 135 -0.32 7.67 4.36
C THR A 135 1.18 7.63 4.01
N PHE A 136 1.78 8.79 3.72
CA PHE A 136 3.20 8.92 3.43
C PHE A 136 3.75 10.24 3.96
N ALA A 137 5.07 10.32 4.09
CA ALA A 137 5.79 11.57 4.31
C ALA A 137 6.96 11.70 3.31
N ASP A 138 7.28 12.92 2.90
CA ASP A 138 8.47 13.21 2.12
C ASP A 138 9.69 13.49 3.05
N ARG A 139 10.89 13.61 2.47
CA ARG A 139 12.13 13.82 3.23
C ARG A 139 12.13 15.06 4.12
N VAL A 140 11.34 16.08 3.80
CA VAL A 140 11.24 17.30 4.61
C VAL A 140 10.09 17.24 5.63
N GLY A 141 9.39 16.11 5.67
CA GLY A 141 8.30 15.82 6.60
C GLY A 141 6.96 16.45 6.21
N ASN A 142 6.77 16.84 4.94
CA ASN A 142 5.42 17.10 4.46
C ASN A 142 4.66 15.79 4.39
N VAL A 143 3.40 15.84 4.77
CA VAL A 143 2.54 14.67 4.81
C VAL A 143 1.71 14.57 3.54
N VAL A 144 1.65 13.38 2.97
CA VAL A 144 0.78 13.08 1.82
C VAL A 144 -0.27 12.08 2.26
N SER A 145 -1.52 12.40 1.97
CA SER A 145 -2.67 11.57 2.32
C SER A 145 -3.79 11.74 1.31
N GLN A 146 -4.73 10.84 1.36
CA GLN A 146 -6.01 10.99 0.66
C GLN A 146 -6.87 11.98 1.43
N LYS A 147 -7.48 12.95 0.73
CA LYS A 147 -8.39 13.89 1.37
C LYS A 147 -9.59 13.12 1.88
N SER A 148 -9.85 13.24 3.19
CA SER A 148 -11.07 12.68 3.76
C SER A 148 -12.28 13.31 3.11
N SER A 149 -13.24 12.49 2.71
CA SER A 149 -14.53 12.94 2.24
C SER A 149 -15.53 12.71 3.37
N ASP A 150 -15.88 13.77 4.07
CA ASP A 150 -17.07 13.69 4.94
C ASP A 150 -18.29 13.36 4.08
N PRO A 151 -19.14 12.43 4.51
CA PRO A 151 -20.40 12.20 3.83
C PRO A 151 -21.24 13.49 3.92
N PRO A 152 -22.00 13.82 2.88
CA PRO A 152 -22.96 14.93 2.96
C PRO A 152 -23.89 14.72 4.16
N GLU A 153 -24.16 15.77 4.93
CA GLU A 153 -25.14 15.71 6.00
C GLU A 153 -26.50 15.25 5.44
N GLY A 154 -27.11 14.27 6.10
CA GLY A 154 -28.49 13.89 5.86
C GLY A 154 -28.77 12.78 4.85
N GLN A 155 -27.77 12.09 4.30
CA GLN A 155 -28.05 11.00 3.36
C GLN A 155 -27.62 9.64 3.91
N SER A 156 -28.65 8.77 4.12
CA SER A 156 -28.47 7.33 4.04
C SER A 156 -28.28 6.97 2.58
N THR A 157 -27.03 6.98 2.07
CA THR A 157 -26.79 6.76 0.66
C THR A 157 -25.54 5.96 0.45
N THR A 158 -25.63 5.06 -0.50
CA THR A 158 -24.53 4.56 -1.31
C THR A 158 -23.90 5.75 -2.06
N SER A 159 -23.20 6.65 -1.35
CA SER A 159 -22.47 7.73 -1.95
C SER A 159 -21.12 7.18 -2.39
N MET A 160 -21.05 6.71 -3.60
CA MET A 160 -19.79 6.45 -4.28
C MET A 160 -19.30 7.80 -4.83
N LYS A 161 -18.43 8.48 -4.10
CA LYS A 161 -17.56 9.46 -4.76
C LYS A 161 -16.63 8.68 -5.65
N ASP A 162 -16.71 8.93 -6.95
CA ASP A 162 -15.87 8.23 -7.92
C ASP A 162 -14.38 8.54 -7.73
N SER A 163 -14.04 9.72 -7.18
CA SER A 163 -12.66 10.15 -7.01
C SER A 163 -12.47 11.04 -5.78
N THR A 164 -11.22 11.10 -5.31
CA THR A 164 -10.79 11.99 -4.25
C THR A 164 -9.40 12.56 -4.54
N ALA A 165 -9.07 13.69 -3.88
CA ALA A 165 -7.77 14.32 -4.01
C ALA A 165 -6.71 13.61 -3.16
N VAL A 166 -5.54 13.38 -3.74
CA VAL A 166 -4.30 13.14 -3.02
C VAL A 166 -3.71 14.50 -2.69
N ILE A 167 -3.61 14.81 -1.41
CA ILE A 167 -3.14 16.10 -0.91
C ILE A 167 -1.77 15.98 -0.25
N ARG A 168 -0.97 17.02 -0.41
CA ARG A 168 0.25 17.23 0.38
C ARG A 168 0.02 18.38 1.35
N VAL A 169 0.33 18.16 2.62
CA VAL A 169 0.24 19.17 3.68
C VAL A 169 1.65 19.52 4.13
N ALA A 170 2.05 20.76 3.94
CA ALA A 170 3.34 21.27 4.40
C ALA A 170 3.34 21.32 5.94
N ARG A 171 4.21 20.52 6.57
CA ARG A 171 4.23 20.34 8.02
C ARG A 171 4.43 21.65 8.79
N ARG A 172 5.26 22.57 8.27
CA ARG A 172 5.59 23.82 8.95
C ARG A 172 4.55 24.92 8.77
N THR A 173 3.91 24.99 7.62
CA THR A 173 3.01 26.11 7.26
C THR A 173 1.54 25.70 7.19
N GLY A 174 1.24 24.40 7.14
CA GLY A 174 -0.11 23.89 6.92
C GLY A 174 -0.63 24.09 5.50
N ARG A 175 0.18 24.65 4.58
CA ARG A 175 -0.23 24.82 3.19
C ARG A 175 -0.57 23.47 2.57
N MET A 176 -1.69 23.43 1.88
CA MET A 176 -2.20 22.22 1.25
C MET A 176 -2.15 22.35 -0.28
N ASP A 177 -1.56 21.37 -0.93
CA ASP A 177 -1.50 21.25 -2.39
C ASP A 177 -2.19 19.95 -2.82
N THR A 178 -2.98 19.98 -3.90
CA THR A 178 -3.49 18.76 -4.55
C THR A 178 -2.42 18.21 -5.49
N LEU A 179 -2.01 16.96 -5.27
CA LEU A 179 -1.00 16.31 -6.10
C LEU A 179 -1.60 15.50 -7.24
N ALA A 180 -2.74 14.82 -6.99
CA ALA A 180 -3.41 13.95 -7.96
C ALA A 180 -4.88 13.80 -7.60
N MET A 181 -5.66 13.28 -8.54
CA MET A 181 -6.98 12.70 -8.32
C MET A 181 -6.89 11.19 -8.49
N VAL A 182 -7.52 10.43 -7.59
CA VAL A 182 -7.55 8.97 -7.63
C VAL A 182 -8.99 8.47 -7.46
N LEU A 183 -9.33 7.39 -8.16
CA LEU A 183 -10.61 6.71 -7.99
C LEU A 183 -10.64 6.03 -6.62
N VAL A 184 -11.72 6.24 -5.89
CA VAL A 184 -11.90 5.62 -4.56
C VAL A 184 -12.35 4.18 -4.73
N ARG A 185 -11.94 3.31 -3.80
CA ARG A 185 -12.49 1.96 -3.73
C ARG A 185 -14.00 2.03 -3.51
N PRO A 186 -14.83 1.45 -4.37
CA PRO A 186 -16.27 1.42 -4.19
C PRO A 186 -16.65 0.75 -2.86
N THR A 187 -17.49 1.43 -2.08
CA THR A 187 -17.84 1.02 -0.72
C THR A 187 -19.32 1.29 -0.49
N VAL A 188 -20.04 0.34 0.06
CA VAL A 188 -21.40 0.54 0.57
C VAL A 188 -21.30 1.09 1.97
N ARG A 189 -21.88 2.25 2.20
CA ARG A 189 -21.94 2.89 3.52
C ARG A 189 -23.35 2.84 4.06
N THR A 190 -23.50 2.33 5.27
CA THR A 190 -24.76 2.34 6.03
C THR A 190 -24.62 3.31 7.18
N ILE A 191 -25.53 4.28 7.28
CA ILE A 191 -25.60 5.23 8.39
C ILE A 191 -26.98 5.13 8.97
N THR A 192 -27.07 4.84 10.27
CA THR A 192 -28.33 4.90 11.04
C THR A 192 -28.26 6.09 11.99
N ARG A 193 -29.34 6.87 12.07
CA ARG A 193 -29.45 8.00 12.97
C ARG A 193 -30.50 7.69 14.07
N ASN A 194 -30.25 8.20 15.26
CA ASN A 194 -31.22 8.15 16.34
C ASN A 194 -32.34 9.20 16.15
N ALA A 195 -33.33 9.22 17.04
CA ALA A 195 -34.45 10.17 16.99
C ALA A 195 -34.03 11.65 17.12
N LYS A 196 -32.81 11.93 17.60
CA LYS A 196 -32.24 13.28 17.69
C LYS A 196 -31.44 13.69 16.46
N GLY A 197 -31.32 12.80 15.47
CA GLY A 197 -30.51 13.05 14.25
C GLY A 197 -29.05 12.68 14.39
N ASP A 198 -28.56 12.26 15.56
CA ASP A 198 -27.17 11.85 15.74
C ASP A 198 -26.90 10.50 15.08
N ILE A 199 -25.68 10.29 14.59
CA ILE A 199 -25.28 9.00 14.04
C ILE A 199 -25.19 7.98 15.16
N SER A 200 -26.13 7.04 15.20
CA SER A 200 -26.15 5.92 16.14
C SER A 200 -25.35 4.72 15.65
N PHE A 201 -25.22 4.56 14.34
CA PHE A 201 -24.43 3.51 13.71
C PHE A 201 -23.90 3.99 12.37
N SER A 202 -22.63 3.69 12.08
CA SER A 202 -22.01 3.93 10.77
C SER A 202 -21.12 2.74 10.42
N SER A 203 -21.31 2.21 9.23
CA SER A 203 -20.52 1.11 8.70
C SER A 203 -20.16 1.40 7.24
N ALA A 204 -18.97 1.01 6.85
CA ALA A 204 -18.51 1.09 5.47
C ALA A 204 -17.98 -0.28 5.05
N ARG A 205 -18.56 -0.87 4.00
CA ARG A 205 -18.18 -2.18 3.47
C ARG A 205 -17.69 -2.03 2.04
N PRO A 206 -16.43 -2.37 1.76
CA PRO A 206 -15.95 -2.43 0.39
C PRO A 206 -16.70 -3.48 -0.42
N LEU A 207 -17.01 -3.18 -1.66
CA LEU A 207 -17.57 -4.16 -2.60
C LEU A 207 -16.53 -5.25 -2.90
N ARG A 208 -17.02 -6.47 -3.16
CA ARG A 208 -16.19 -7.65 -3.40
C ARG A 208 -15.30 -7.43 -4.63
N LEU A 209 -14.01 -7.73 -4.51
CA LEU A 209 -13.03 -7.60 -5.59
C LEU A 209 -13.13 -6.28 -6.37
N ARG A 210 -13.53 -5.19 -5.71
CA ARG A 210 -13.39 -3.84 -6.22
C ARG A 210 -12.18 -3.19 -5.56
N VAL A 211 -11.38 -2.48 -6.34
CA VAL A 211 -10.23 -1.73 -5.86
C VAL A 211 -10.38 -0.27 -6.24
N GLY A 212 -9.76 0.61 -5.48
CA GLY A 212 -9.55 2.00 -5.86
C GLY A 212 -8.19 2.17 -6.51
N GLU A 213 -7.95 3.29 -7.17
CA GLU A 213 -6.59 3.65 -7.58
C GLU A 213 -5.73 3.89 -6.34
N GLN A 214 -4.46 3.56 -6.44
CA GLN A 214 -3.50 3.71 -5.36
C GLN A 214 -2.47 4.79 -5.71
N PHE A 215 -1.87 5.35 -4.70
CA PHE A 215 -0.74 6.26 -4.86
C PHE A 215 0.36 5.89 -3.87
N MET A 216 1.59 6.18 -4.26
CA MET A 216 2.78 5.95 -3.47
C MET A 216 3.68 7.18 -3.58
N LEU A 217 4.19 7.66 -2.47
CA LEU A 217 5.19 8.73 -2.45
C LEU A 217 6.56 8.14 -2.15
N HIS A 218 7.49 8.28 -3.08
CA HIS A 218 8.89 7.95 -2.83
C HIS A 218 9.56 9.06 -2.00
N PRO A 219 10.52 8.74 -1.13
CA PRO A 219 11.18 9.74 -0.28
C PRO A 219 11.83 10.91 -1.02
N ASP A 220 12.23 10.75 -2.29
CA ASP A 220 12.77 11.81 -3.15
C ASP A 220 11.70 12.74 -3.74
N GLY A 221 10.42 12.52 -3.39
CA GLY A 221 9.29 13.36 -3.80
C GLY A 221 8.58 12.93 -5.08
N TRP A 222 8.99 11.84 -5.73
CA TRP A 222 8.25 11.26 -6.84
C TRP A 222 6.97 10.60 -6.34
N LEU A 223 5.85 10.91 -7.01
CA LEU A 223 4.55 10.30 -6.75
C LEU A 223 4.21 9.31 -7.88
N ALA A 224 3.99 8.06 -7.53
CA ALA A 224 3.41 7.06 -8.42
C ALA A 224 1.90 7.00 -8.20
N VAL A 225 1.12 6.96 -9.27
CA VAL A 225 -0.34 6.73 -9.24
C VAL A 225 -0.65 5.48 -10.06
N ILE A 226 -1.19 4.48 -9.40
CA ILE A 226 -1.54 3.19 -10.00
C ILE A 226 -2.99 3.28 -10.47
N ARG A 227 -3.18 3.32 -11.80
CA ARG A 227 -4.47 3.41 -12.47
C ARG A 227 -5.07 2.03 -12.71
N ILE A 228 -6.38 1.92 -12.70
CA ILE A 228 -7.07 0.64 -12.86
C ILE A 228 -7.44 0.39 -14.33
N ASN A 229 -7.95 1.40 -15.01
CA ASN A 229 -8.46 1.26 -16.38
C ASN A 229 -8.01 2.45 -17.26
N PRO A 230 -7.04 2.21 -18.17
CA PRO A 230 -6.25 0.99 -18.28
C PRO A 230 -5.31 0.81 -17.08
N PHE A 231 -4.93 -0.45 -16.78
CA PHE A 231 -3.96 -0.73 -15.73
C PHE A 231 -2.58 -0.21 -16.15
N ARG A 232 -2.11 0.84 -15.45
CA ARG A 232 -0.84 1.51 -15.72
C ARG A 232 -0.35 2.25 -14.48
N VAL A 233 0.89 2.72 -14.51
CA VAL A 233 1.45 3.59 -13.47
C VAL A 233 1.82 4.93 -14.07
N ASP A 234 1.16 5.99 -13.60
CA ASP A 234 1.51 7.37 -13.93
C ASP A 234 2.44 7.92 -12.86
N TRP A 235 3.44 8.70 -13.27
CA TRP A 235 4.41 9.28 -12.38
C TRP A 235 4.34 10.81 -12.39
N ARG A 236 4.43 11.42 -11.21
CA ARG A 236 4.57 12.85 -11.05
C ARG A 236 5.90 13.15 -10.38
N SER A 237 6.76 13.91 -11.05
CA SER A 237 8.04 14.35 -10.51
C SER A 237 7.88 15.39 -9.40
N PRO A 238 8.90 15.64 -8.58
CA PRO A 238 8.86 16.64 -7.50
C PRO A 238 8.54 18.05 -7.97
N ASP A 239 8.94 18.42 -9.20
CA ASP A 239 8.64 19.70 -9.86
C ASP A 239 7.24 19.77 -10.49
N GLY A 240 6.46 18.68 -10.37
CA GLY A 240 5.06 18.63 -10.77
C GLY A 240 4.78 18.13 -12.18
N ARG A 241 5.79 17.73 -12.95
CA ARG A 241 5.59 17.17 -14.30
C ARG A 241 5.09 15.75 -14.24
N TRP A 242 4.18 15.41 -15.15
CA TRP A 242 3.62 14.08 -15.28
C TRP A 242 4.28 13.29 -16.41
N THR A 243 4.56 12.01 -16.12
CA THR A 243 4.88 10.98 -17.10
C THR A 243 3.77 9.95 -17.05
N LEU A 244 2.97 9.86 -18.10
CA LEU A 244 1.87 8.90 -18.20
C LEU A 244 2.44 7.57 -18.67
N GLY A 245 2.19 6.50 -17.90
CA GLY A 245 2.61 5.15 -18.26
C GLY A 245 1.75 4.58 -19.40
N ALA A 246 2.34 3.71 -20.21
CA ALA A 246 1.57 2.89 -21.13
C ALA A 246 0.78 1.83 -20.35
N PRO A 247 -0.33 1.30 -20.91
CA PRO A 247 -1.00 0.15 -20.34
C PRO A 247 -0.01 -1.01 -20.12
N LEU A 248 -0.02 -1.58 -18.91
CA LEU A 248 0.86 -2.70 -18.59
C LEU A 248 0.39 -3.94 -19.36
N PRO A 249 1.30 -4.76 -19.92
CA PRO A 249 0.96 -5.95 -20.68
C PRO A 249 0.52 -7.11 -19.74
N VAL A 250 -0.53 -6.87 -18.98
CA VAL A 250 -1.11 -7.81 -18.02
C VAL A 250 -2.47 -8.27 -18.56
N PRO A 251 -2.72 -9.59 -18.63
CA PRO A 251 -3.99 -10.11 -19.12
C PRO A 251 -5.18 -9.63 -18.28
N VAL A 252 -6.24 -9.24 -18.95
CA VAL A 252 -7.55 -8.97 -18.33
C VAL A 252 -8.24 -10.30 -18.04
N ILE A 253 -8.54 -10.57 -16.76
CA ILE A 253 -9.19 -11.81 -16.34
C ILE A 253 -10.68 -11.54 -16.14
N ARG A 254 -11.53 -12.20 -16.95
CA ARG A 254 -12.98 -12.16 -16.76
C ARG A 254 -13.39 -13.00 -15.56
N MET A 255 -14.38 -12.52 -14.82
CA MET A 255 -14.93 -13.24 -13.66
C MET A 255 -15.75 -14.43 -14.14
N SER A 256 -15.15 -15.62 -14.11
CA SER A 256 -15.79 -16.91 -14.39
C SER A 256 -16.19 -17.62 -13.09
N GLU A 257 -16.98 -18.68 -13.18
CA GLU A 257 -17.31 -19.52 -12.01
C GLU A 257 -16.04 -20.11 -11.37
N LYS A 258 -15.03 -20.47 -12.16
CA LYS A 258 -13.72 -20.93 -11.67
C LYS A 258 -13.06 -19.87 -10.80
N GLU A 259 -13.07 -18.59 -11.24
CA GLU A 259 -12.50 -17.47 -10.48
C GLU A 259 -13.29 -17.17 -9.21
N LYS A 260 -14.62 -17.24 -9.27
CA LYS A 260 -15.48 -17.06 -8.09
C LYS A 260 -15.17 -18.11 -7.02
N GLN A 261 -15.14 -19.39 -7.41
CA GLN A 261 -14.84 -20.50 -6.50
C GLN A 261 -13.42 -20.37 -5.90
N ALA A 262 -12.43 -20.04 -6.72
CA ALA A 262 -11.08 -19.80 -6.23
C ALA A 262 -11.01 -18.63 -5.22
N SER A 263 -11.77 -17.56 -5.46
CA SER A 263 -11.85 -16.40 -4.55
C SER A 263 -12.54 -16.77 -3.24
N LEU A 264 -13.64 -17.50 -3.27
CA LEU A 264 -14.35 -17.98 -2.08
C LEU A 264 -13.46 -18.90 -1.25
N ALA A 265 -12.75 -19.83 -1.88
CA ALA A 265 -11.84 -20.73 -1.19
C ALA A 265 -10.67 -20.00 -0.52
N ARG A 266 -10.13 -18.93 -1.15
CA ARG A 266 -9.11 -18.05 -0.50
C ARG A 266 -9.68 -17.33 0.70
N THR A 267 -10.87 -16.75 0.58
CA THR A 267 -11.55 -16.06 1.68
C THR A 267 -11.82 -17.01 2.85
N ALA A 268 -12.32 -18.21 2.58
CA ALA A 268 -12.57 -19.23 3.61
C ALA A 268 -11.27 -19.62 4.36
N ARG A 269 -10.17 -19.84 3.63
CA ARG A 269 -8.86 -20.11 4.24
C ARG A 269 -8.36 -18.96 5.11
N SER A 270 -8.49 -17.72 4.64
CA SER A 270 -8.11 -16.54 5.41
C SER A 270 -8.95 -16.37 6.69
N MET A 271 -10.25 -16.66 6.62
CA MET A 271 -11.14 -16.63 7.79
C MET A 271 -10.82 -17.75 8.78
N ALA A 272 -10.47 -18.93 8.29
CA ALA A 272 -10.08 -20.06 9.15
C ALA A 272 -8.76 -19.79 9.88
N ALA A 273 -7.81 -19.15 9.20
CA ALA A 273 -6.53 -18.75 9.80
C ALA A 273 -6.68 -17.60 10.81
N ASN A 274 -7.69 -16.73 10.62
CA ASN A 274 -7.94 -15.57 11.49
C ASN A 274 -9.41 -15.55 11.93
N PRO A 275 -9.82 -16.44 12.84
CA PRO A 275 -11.20 -16.49 13.31
C PRO A 275 -11.55 -15.21 14.04
N SER A 276 -12.49 -14.43 13.49
CA SER A 276 -13.06 -13.29 14.19
C SER A 276 -13.96 -13.79 15.30
N SER A 277 -13.74 -13.33 16.52
CA SER A 277 -14.63 -13.63 17.65
C SER A 277 -16.01 -12.98 17.53
N THR A 278 -16.14 -12.00 16.65
CA THR A 278 -17.39 -11.28 16.42
C THR A 278 -18.00 -11.68 15.08
N PRO A 279 -19.20 -12.31 15.07
CA PRO A 279 -19.90 -12.61 13.84
C PRO A 279 -20.16 -11.34 13.02
N ILE A 280 -19.89 -11.39 11.71
CA ILE A 280 -20.24 -10.27 10.82
C ILE A 280 -21.77 -10.18 10.75
N PRO A 281 -22.37 -9.05 11.17
CA PRO A 281 -23.81 -8.86 11.07
C PRO A 281 -24.32 -9.09 9.63
N PRO A 282 -25.50 -9.67 9.40
CA PRO A 282 -26.00 -9.97 8.06
C PRO A 282 -25.97 -8.78 7.09
N GLN A 283 -26.31 -7.58 7.58
CA GLN A 283 -26.30 -6.33 6.81
C GLN A 283 -24.90 -5.88 6.38
N LEU A 284 -23.86 -6.42 6.98
CA LEU A 284 -22.44 -6.15 6.61
C LEU A 284 -21.83 -7.25 5.75
N ARG A 285 -22.57 -8.34 5.51
CA ARG A 285 -22.10 -9.39 4.60
C ARG A 285 -22.15 -8.91 3.17
N THR A 286 -21.15 -9.31 2.38
CA THR A 286 -21.18 -9.07 0.94
C THR A 286 -22.27 -9.95 0.32
N PRO A 287 -23.18 -9.41 -0.53
CA PRO A 287 -24.12 -10.22 -1.27
C PRO A 287 -23.42 -11.31 -2.09
N ASP A 288 -24.04 -12.46 -2.24
CA ASP A 288 -23.43 -13.60 -2.93
C ASP A 288 -23.27 -13.35 -4.43
N ASP A 289 -24.07 -12.46 -5.00
CA ASP A 289 -24.08 -12.03 -6.40
C ASP A 289 -23.25 -10.77 -6.70
N ASP A 290 -22.61 -10.16 -5.69
CA ASP A 290 -21.76 -8.96 -5.87
C ASP A 290 -20.38 -9.33 -6.47
N TRP A 291 -20.37 -9.71 -7.73
CA TRP A 291 -19.13 -9.97 -8.46
C TRP A 291 -18.87 -8.94 -9.54
N PRO A 292 -17.60 -8.52 -9.78
CA PRO A 292 -17.25 -7.70 -10.93
C PRO A 292 -17.25 -8.53 -12.21
N ASP A 293 -17.44 -7.90 -13.38
CA ASP A 293 -17.27 -8.58 -14.67
C ASP A 293 -15.81 -8.97 -14.94
N VAL A 294 -14.91 -8.17 -14.38
CA VAL A 294 -13.46 -8.31 -14.55
C VAL A 294 -12.79 -8.29 -13.19
N MET A 295 -11.84 -9.20 -13.00
CA MET A 295 -11.00 -9.23 -11.81
C MET A 295 -10.09 -8.01 -11.75
N PRO A 296 -9.92 -7.37 -10.58
CA PRO A 296 -8.96 -6.28 -10.45
C PRO A 296 -7.53 -6.80 -10.72
N PRO A 297 -6.65 -5.99 -11.33
CA PRO A 297 -5.29 -6.45 -11.66
C PRO A 297 -4.38 -6.61 -10.43
N TYR A 298 -4.72 -5.97 -9.31
CA TYR A 298 -3.90 -5.95 -8.10
C TYR A 298 -4.71 -6.01 -6.81
N LEU A 299 -4.04 -6.34 -5.73
CA LEU A 299 -4.59 -6.27 -4.37
C LEU A 299 -4.50 -4.85 -3.81
N GLN A 300 -5.61 -4.37 -3.22
CA GLN A 300 -5.66 -3.07 -2.58
C GLN A 300 -4.74 -2.99 -1.36
N GLY A 301 -3.92 -1.94 -1.31
CA GLY A 301 -3.07 -1.63 -0.15
C GLY A 301 -1.75 -2.41 -0.07
N GLU A 302 -1.46 -3.27 -1.06
CA GLU A 302 -0.23 -4.05 -1.09
C GLU A 302 0.70 -3.59 -2.22
N THR A 303 1.04 -2.30 -2.19
CA THR A 303 1.97 -1.65 -3.12
C THR A 303 3.09 -1.00 -2.32
N LEU A 304 4.32 -1.14 -2.79
CA LEU A 304 5.51 -0.59 -2.13
C LEU A 304 6.57 -0.20 -3.17
N PHE A 305 7.60 0.52 -2.72
CA PHE A 305 8.77 0.77 -3.56
C PHE A 305 9.84 -0.31 -3.40
N SER A 306 10.63 -0.52 -4.44
CA SER A 306 11.92 -1.20 -4.33
C SER A 306 12.99 -0.22 -3.80
N PRO A 307 14.16 -0.71 -3.37
CA PRO A 307 15.29 0.15 -3.00
C PRO A 307 15.72 1.14 -4.11
N GLU A 308 15.49 0.80 -5.36
CA GLU A 308 15.83 1.62 -6.54
C GLU A 308 14.69 2.52 -7.01
N GLY A 309 13.55 2.51 -6.31
CA GLY A 309 12.40 3.36 -6.63
C GLY A 309 11.45 2.83 -7.70
N HIS A 310 11.52 1.54 -8.06
CA HIS A 310 10.45 0.90 -8.83
C HIS A 310 9.21 0.73 -7.95
N VAL A 311 8.03 0.82 -8.54
CA VAL A 311 6.79 0.43 -7.84
C VAL A 311 6.59 -1.08 -7.96
N MET A 312 6.45 -1.75 -6.82
CA MET A 312 6.08 -3.14 -6.72
C MET A 312 4.60 -3.25 -6.35
N ILE A 313 3.80 -3.79 -7.26
CA ILE A 313 2.34 -3.87 -7.13
C ILE A 313 1.97 -5.34 -6.99
N ARG A 314 1.38 -5.72 -5.85
CA ARG A 314 0.97 -7.10 -5.65
C ARG A 314 -0.16 -7.47 -6.59
N ARG A 315 0.09 -8.50 -7.42
CA ARG A 315 -0.89 -9.07 -8.34
C ARG A 315 -2.09 -9.63 -7.57
N GLN A 316 -3.30 -9.40 -8.09
CA GLN A 316 -4.48 -10.12 -7.62
C GLN A 316 -4.33 -11.61 -7.92
N PRO A 317 -4.41 -12.53 -6.94
CA PRO A 317 -4.38 -13.96 -7.20
C PRO A 317 -5.60 -14.39 -8.02
N SER A 318 -5.38 -15.23 -9.04
CA SER A 318 -6.42 -15.83 -9.86
C SER A 318 -6.47 -17.35 -9.67
N ALA A 319 -7.40 -18.01 -10.32
CA ALA A 319 -7.51 -19.47 -10.28
C ALA A 319 -6.30 -20.16 -10.94
N ASP A 320 -5.78 -19.57 -12.03
CA ASP A 320 -4.62 -20.11 -12.74
C ASP A 320 -3.29 -19.65 -12.15
N HIS A 321 -3.28 -18.54 -11.40
CA HIS A 321 -2.10 -17.98 -10.77
C HIS A 321 -2.40 -17.66 -9.30
N PRO A 322 -2.56 -18.66 -8.43
CA PRO A 322 -2.98 -18.45 -7.04
C PRO A 322 -1.89 -17.87 -6.16
N GLY A 323 -0.61 -18.03 -6.54
CA GLY A 323 0.56 -17.63 -5.74
C GLY A 323 0.77 -16.13 -5.62
N VAL A 324 1.64 -15.77 -4.69
CA VAL A 324 2.03 -14.38 -4.41
C VAL A 324 3.00 -13.89 -5.45
N ALA A 325 2.67 -12.80 -6.11
CA ALA A 325 3.56 -12.16 -7.08
C ALA A 325 3.40 -10.65 -7.06
N TYR A 326 4.46 -9.94 -7.45
CA TYR A 326 4.51 -8.48 -7.55
C TYR A 326 4.94 -8.08 -8.95
N PHE A 327 4.16 -7.21 -9.61
CA PHE A 327 4.60 -6.50 -10.80
C PHE A 327 5.61 -5.44 -10.38
N VAL A 328 6.73 -5.35 -11.10
CA VAL A 328 7.77 -4.34 -10.87
C VAL A 328 7.74 -3.35 -12.02
N VAL A 329 7.42 -2.08 -11.74
CA VAL A 329 7.19 -1.04 -12.74
C VAL A 329 8.20 0.09 -12.55
N ASP A 330 8.93 0.47 -13.62
CA ASP A 330 9.92 1.55 -13.60
C ASP A 330 9.28 2.95 -13.63
N ARG A 331 10.09 4.00 -13.44
CA ARG A 331 9.62 5.40 -13.48
C ARG A 331 9.18 5.90 -14.85
N ARG A 332 9.34 5.09 -15.90
CA ARG A 332 8.78 5.34 -17.23
C ARG A 332 7.41 4.67 -17.41
N GLY A 333 6.90 4.01 -16.35
CA GLY A 333 5.64 3.29 -16.39
C GLY A 333 5.71 1.97 -17.14
N ARG A 334 6.90 1.38 -17.34
CA ARG A 334 7.08 0.10 -18.04
C ARG A 334 7.20 -1.05 -17.05
N LEU A 335 6.62 -2.19 -17.39
CA LEU A 335 6.79 -3.43 -16.64
C LEU A 335 8.23 -3.93 -16.79
N ALA A 336 9.03 -3.81 -15.72
CA ALA A 336 10.42 -4.26 -15.68
C ALA A 336 10.54 -5.77 -15.41
N GLY A 337 9.55 -6.36 -14.72
CA GLY A 337 9.51 -7.78 -14.41
C GLY A 337 8.46 -8.13 -13.37
N MET A 338 8.56 -9.35 -12.84
CA MET A 338 7.68 -9.85 -11.79
C MET A 338 8.50 -10.59 -10.74
N ILE A 339 8.20 -10.36 -9.45
CA ILE A 339 8.78 -11.11 -8.33
C ILE A 339 7.75 -12.10 -7.86
N GLU A 340 8.11 -13.37 -7.81
CA GLU A 340 7.30 -14.45 -7.23
C GLU A 340 7.78 -14.77 -5.83
N MET A 341 6.83 -14.99 -4.90
CA MET A 341 7.08 -15.28 -3.50
C MET A 341 6.39 -16.59 -3.11
N LYS A 342 6.80 -17.17 -1.99
CA LYS A 342 6.04 -18.26 -1.39
C LYS A 342 4.70 -17.76 -0.84
N ASP A 343 3.75 -18.63 -0.70
CA ASP A 343 2.38 -18.26 -0.28
C ASP A 343 2.33 -17.64 1.12
N ASN A 344 3.27 -18.00 1.99
CA ASN A 344 3.39 -17.48 3.34
C ASN A 344 4.36 -16.29 3.47
N GLU A 345 4.93 -15.80 2.36
CA GLU A 345 5.88 -14.69 2.34
C GLU A 345 5.25 -13.44 1.70
N ARG A 346 5.60 -12.28 2.24
CA ARG A 346 5.20 -10.96 1.70
C ARG A 346 6.40 -10.02 1.71
N ILE A 347 6.61 -9.32 0.60
CA ILE A 347 7.50 -8.17 0.59
C ILE A 347 6.83 -7.07 1.42
N PHE A 348 7.56 -6.49 2.36
CA PHE A 348 6.96 -5.59 3.34
C PHE A 348 7.54 -4.18 3.32
N ALA A 349 8.84 -4.04 3.18
CA ALA A 349 9.49 -2.73 3.13
C ALA A 349 10.81 -2.76 2.35
N PRO A 350 11.19 -1.67 1.68
CA PRO A 350 12.53 -1.49 1.16
C PRO A 350 13.51 -1.13 2.28
N GLY A 351 14.75 -1.57 2.13
CA GLY A 351 15.92 -1.02 2.81
C GLY A 351 16.79 -0.26 1.83
N ALA A 352 18.01 0.15 2.25
CA ALA A 352 18.94 0.88 1.39
C ALA A 352 19.47 0.01 0.22
N ARG A 353 19.78 -1.26 0.48
CA ARG A 353 20.27 -2.26 -0.49
C ARG A 353 19.60 -3.63 -0.31
N SER A 354 18.53 -3.68 0.42
CA SER A 354 17.85 -4.89 0.80
C SER A 354 16.35 -4.71 0.72
N ILE A 355 15.64 -5.81 0.83
CA ILE A 355 14.20 -5.84 0.96
C ILE A 355 13.82 -6.70 2.15
N TYR A 356 12.87 -6.23 2.92
CA TYR A 356 12.35 -6.95 4.07
C TYR A 356 11.14 -7.76 3.67
N VAL A 357 11.23 -9.06 3.93
CA VAL A 357 10.16 -10.04 3.69
C VAL A 357 9.64 -10.51 5.03
N VAL A 358 8.34 -10.49 5.18
CA VAL A 358 7.64 -11.07 6.32
C VAL A 358 7.17 -12.46 5.94
N GLU A 359 7.63 -13.44 6.69
CA GLU A 359 7.15 -14.81 6.65
C GLU A 359 6.14 -15.05 7.76
N THR A 360 5.01 -15.65 7.44
CA THR A 360 4.00 -16.08 8.41
C THR A 360 4.08 -17.58 8.58
N ASP A 361 4.20 -18.06 9.80
CA ASP A 361 4.25 -19.51 10.10
C ASP A 361 2.84 -20.12 10.27
N ALA A 362 2.80 -21.38 10.67
CA ALA A 362 1.56 -22.12 10.87
C ALA A 362 0.71 -21.60 12.05
N ASP A 363 1.34 -20.92 13.00
CA ASP A 363 0.71 -20.34 14.18
C ASP A 363 0.33 -18.86 13.99
N ASP A 364 0.37 -18.38 12.73
CA ASP A 364 0.12 -16.98 12.33
C ASP A 364 1.13 -15.97 12.91
N LEU A 365 2.28 -16.44 13.38
CA LEU A 365 3.38 -15.61 13.84
C LEU A 365 4.22 -15.12 12.66
N ARG A 366 4.71 -13.90 12.76
CA ARG A 366 5.40 -13.19 11.69
C ARG A 366 6.87 -13.01 12.01
N TYR A 367 7.72 -13.42 11.08
CA TYR A 367 9.17 -13.30 11.17
C TYR A 367 9.71 -12.40 10.08
N ILE A 368 10.68 -11.56 10.40
CA ILE A 368 11.28 -10.64 9.45
C ILE A 368 12.56 -11.23 8.90
N ARG A 369 12.65 -11.31 7.58
CA ARG A 369 13.84 -11.70 6.84
C ARG A 369 14.37 -10.53 6.01
N ARG A 370 15.68 -10.37 5.94
CA ARG A 370 16.35 -9.40 5.09
C ARG A 370 16.95 -10.10 3.88
N HIS A 371 16.52 -9.71 2.68
CA HIS A 371 17.04 -10.21 1.43
C HIS A 371 17.85 -9.13 0.73
N PRO A 372 19.06 -9.43 0.20
CA PRO A 372 19.76 -8.51 -0.68
C PRO A 372 18.90 -8.18 -1.91
N TRP A 373 18.88 -6.92 -2.31
CA TRP A 373 18.15 -6.50 -3.51
C TRP A 373 18.97 -6.83 -4.77
N PRO A 374 18.40 -7.43 -5.82
CA PRO A 374 19.11 -7.83 -7.02
C PRO A 374 19.32 -6.64 -7.99
N HIS A 375 20.17 -5.68 -7.61
CA HIS A 375 20.45 -4.46 -8.39
C HIS A 375 20.76 -4.68 -9.89
N SER A 376 21.35 -5.81 -10.24
CA SER A 376 21.74 -6.12 -11.64
C SER A 376 20.61 -6.69 -12.50
N ALA A 377 19.47 -7.04 -11.90
CA ALA A 377 18.35 -7.69 -12.58
C ALA A 377 17.34 -6.70 -13.17
N LEU A 378 17.44 -5.42 -12.82
CA LEU A 378 16.48 -4.39 -13.19
C LEU A 378 17.19 -3.22 -13.90
N PRO A 379 16.56 -2.60 -14.91
CA PRO A 379 17.01 -1.32 -15.41
C PRO A 379 16.91 -0.26 -14.28
N PRO A 380 17.73 0.79 -14.30
CA PRO A 380 17.63 1.86 -13.30
C PRO A 380 16.22 2.44 -13.28
N GLY A 381 15.70 2.65 -12.07
CA GLY A 381 14.34 3.14 -11.79
C GLY A 381 14.08 4.60 -12.17
#